data_9866289e24989fbace26068e8f4ed082
#
_entry.id   9866289e24989fbace26068e8f4ed082
#
_cell.length_a   1.000
_cell.length_b   1.000
_cell.length_c   1.000
_cell.angle_alpha   90.00
_cell.angle_beta   90.00
_cell.angle_gamma   90.00
#
_symmetry.space_group_name_H-M   'P 1'
#
loop_
_entity.id
_entity.type
_entity.pdbx_description
1 polymer ?
#
loop_
_entity_poly.entity_id
_entity_poly.type
_entity_poly.pdbx_seq_one_letter_code
_entity_poly.pdbx_strand_id
1 'polypeptide(L)'
;MEENKMPLLHISGTLTVDQYKAAARISGFRAFIRTTVLSLLSFSLLVIGSNVIRNFSALKNGIFSFGELLSWQWKGMITDHVLLAAVFVLLIVYFALFCLIRPNRLTKRMRELSPQGSHLSYDFYEEELIVSAENASGAETLHLRYADMKPRRRETRAYISVRTRQKNGVSLFKAIMTPEQIENARAILDARCKK
;
A
#
# COMPACT_ATOMS: atom_id res chain seq x y z
N MET A 1 -39.47 5.55 -7.76
CA MET A 1 -39.39 6.64 -6.78
C MET A 1 -38.11 6.42 -6.00
N GLU A 2 -37.01 7.09 -6.36
CA GLU A 2 -35.81 7.10 -5.55
C GLU A 2 -36.12 7.94 -4.29
N GLU A 3 -36.26 7.29 -3.16
CA GLU A 3 -36.28 7.97 -1.87
C GLU A 3 -35.00 8.80 -1.78
N ASN A 4 -35.19 10.10 -1.66
CA ASN A 4 -34.11 11.08 -1.54
C ASN A 4 -33.46 10.91 -0.15
N LYS A 5 -32.72 9.81 0.06
CA LYS A 5 -32.02 9.51 1.31
C LYS A 5 -30.92 10.55 1.47
N MET A 6 -31.03 11.38 2.51
CA MET A 6 -29.94 12.31 2.86
C MET A 6 -28.71 11.50 3.32
N PRO A 7 -27.52 11.84 2.84
CA PRO A 7 -26.30 11.21 3.31
C PRO A 7 -26.05 11.54 4.80
N LEU A 8 -25.58 10.57 5.58
CA LEU A 8 -25.15 10.74 6.96
C LEU A 8 -23.97 11.72 7.07
N LEU A 9 -23.12 11.72 6.07
CA LEU A 9 -21.97 12.60 5.94
C LEU A 9 -21.69 12.85 4.47
N HIS A 10 -21.62 14.12 4.08
CA HIS A 10 -21.21 14.56 2.76
C HIS A 10 -19.85 15.26 2.84
N ILE A 11 -18.93 14.85 2.01
CA ILE A 11 -17.60 15.46 1.89
C ILE A 11 -17.35 15.72 0.42
N SER A 12 -17.01 16.95 0.06
CA SER A 12 -16.64 17.29 -1.31
C SER A 12 -15.46 18.24 -1.32
N GLY A 13 -14.66 18.17 -2.37
CA GLY A 13 -13.53 19.07 -2.54
C GLY A 13 -12.67 18.71 -3.75
N THR A 14 -11.81 19.63 -4.11
CA THR A 14 -10.89 19.45 -5.24
C THR A 14 -9.55 18.92 -4.77
N LEU A 15 -9.19 17.72 -5.24
CA LEU A 15 -7.88 17.13 -5.02
C LEU A 15 -6.91 17.63 -6.07
N THR A 16 -5.94 18.43 -5.65
CA THR A 16 -4.91 18.94 -6.55
C THR A 16 -3.90 17.86 -6.94
N VAL A 17 -3.24 18.05 -8.09
CA VAL A 17 -2.21 17.13 -8.58
C VAL A 17 -1.08 16.96 -7.57
N ASP A 18 -0.69 18.01 -6.84
CA ASP A 18 0.38 17.94 -5.84
C ASP A 18 -0.02 17.18 -4.58
N GLN A 19 -1.27 17.33 -4.12
CA GLN A 19 -1.83 16.53 -3.02
C GLN A 19 -1.89 15.04 -3.37
N TYR A 20 -2.32 14.72 -4.60
CA TYR A 20 -2.30 13.36 -5.10
C TYR A 20 -0.88 12.79 -5.16
N LYS A 21 0.10 13.58 -5.65
CA LYS A 21 1.51 13.20 -5.70
C LYS A 21 2.08 12.89 -4.31
N ALA A 22 1.76 13.72 -3.32
CA ALA A 22 2.16 13.50 -1.94
C ALA A 22 1.59 12.17 -1.39
N ALA A 23 0.30 11.91 -1.62
CA ALA A 23 -0.34 10.66 -1.22
C ALA A 23 0.28 9.43 -1.91
N ALA A 24 0.54 9.52 -3.22
CA ALA A 24 1.17 8.45 -4.01
C ALA A 24 2.60 8.15 -3.55
N ARG A 25 3.39 9.17 -3.17
CA ARG A 25 4.74 8.99 -2.60
C ARG A 25 4.71 8.23 -1.28
N ILE A 26 3.79 8.58 -0.36
CA ILE A 26 3.64 7.88 0.93
C ILE A 26 3.29 6.40 0.69
N SER A 27 2.40 6.12 -0.26
CA SER A 27 2.04 4.75 -0.63
C SER A 27 3.22 3.99 -1.24
N GLY A 28 3.96 4.62 -2.16
CA GLY A 28 5.13 4.05 -2.82
C GLY A 28 6.25 3.72 -1.84
N PHE A 29 6.56 4.63 -0.92
CA PHE A 29 7.58 4.43 0.10
C PHE A 29 7.26 3.25 1.03
N ARG A 30 6.01 3.13 1.49
CA ARG A 30 5.59 1.97 2.30
C ARG A 30 5.66 0.65 1.54
N ALA A 31 5.28 0.65 0.27
CA ALA A 31 5.40 -0.53 -0.57
C ALA A 31 6.87 -0.93 -0.75
N PHE A 32 7.75 0.05 -0.97
CA PHE A 32 9.20 -0.16 -1.07
C PHE A 32 9.76 -0.80 0.20
N ILE A 33 9.53 -0.21 1.39
CA ILE A 33 10.02 -0.78 2.65
C ILE A 33 9.54 -2.21 2.82
N ARG A 34 8.24 -2.47 2.64
CA ARG A 34 7.69 -3.81 2.80
C ARG A 34 8.33 -4.82 1.83
N THR A 35 8.49 -4.46 0.56
CA THR A 35 9.09 -5.34 -0.44
C THR A 35 10.55 -5.59 -0.11
N THR A 36 11.30 -4.56 0.28
CA THR A 36 12.71 -4.69 0.67
C THR A 36 12.88 -5.62 1.87
N VAL A 37 12.08 -5.43 2.93
CA VAL A 37 12.13 -6.30 4.13
C VAL A 37 11.79 -7.75 3.77
N LEU A 38 10.73 -7.98 3.00
CA LEU A 38 10.35 -9.34 2.57
C LEU A 38 11.44 -9.98 1.71
N SER A 39 12.05 -9.23 0.80
CA SER A 39 13.13 -9.73 -0.05
C SER A 39 14.39 -10.07 0.77
N LEU A 40 14.74 -9.23 1.74
CA LEU A 40 15.83 -9.50 2.67
C LEU A 40 15.60 -10.78 3.47
N LEU A 41 14.40 -10.96 4.05
CA LEU A 41 14.04 -12.15 4.78
C LEU A 41 14.08 -13.41 3.90
N SER A 42 13.51 -13.34 2.69
CA SER A 42 13.52 -14.47 1.75
C SER A 42 14.94 -14.85 1.33
N PHE A 43 15.78 -13.84 1.06
CA PHE A 43 17.18 -14.07 0.72
C PHE A 43 17.95 -14.71 1.87
N SER A 44 17.80 -14.18 3.11
CA SER A 44 18.43 -14.75 4.28
C SER A 44 18.02 -16.22 4.50
N LEU A 45 16.72 -16.53 4.34
CA LEU A 45 16.22 -17.90 4.47
C LEU A 45 16.79 -18.83 3.40
N LEU A 46 16.92 -18.38 2.16
CA LEU A 46 17.53 -19.17 1.08
C LEU A 46 18.99 -19.46 1.35
N VAL A 47 19.76 -18.46 1.79
CA VAL A 47 21.19 -18.64 2.12
C VAL A 47 21.34 -19.58 3.32
N ILE A 48 20.57 -19.38 4.40
CA ILE A 48 20.58 -20.26 5.57
C ILE A 48 20.19 -21.69 5.18
N GLY A 49 19.10 -21.86 4.43
CA GLY A 49 18.65 -23.17 4.00
C GLY A 49 19.67 -23.91 3.14
N SER A 50 20.27 -23.22 2.17
CA SER A 50 21.29 -23.84 1.29
C SER A 50 22.52 -24.33 2.07
N ASN A 51 22.95 -23.58 3.08
CA ASN A 51 24.11 -23.97 3.90
C ASN A 51 23.78 -25.06 4.90
N VAL A 52 22.59 -25.05 5.48
CA VAL A 52 22.12 -26.17 6.32
C VAL A 52 22.09 -27.46 5.51
N ILE A 53 21.59 -27.43 4.28
CA ILE A 53 21.56 -28.60 3.41
C ILE A 53 22.98 -29.07 3.09
N ARG A 54 23.88 -28.16 2.71
CA ARG A 54 25.29 -28.50 2.38
C ARG A 54 26.05 -29.09 3.56
N ASN A 55 25.78 -28.63 4.79
CA ASN A 55 26.50 -29.08 6.00
C ASN A 55 25.66 -30.01 6.90
N PHE A 56 24.59 -30.59 6.36
CA PHE A 56 23.67 -31.42 7.11
C PHE A 56 24.35 -32.60 7.79
N SER A 57 25.27 -33.26 7.10
CA SER A 57 26.04 -34.38 7.65
C SER A 57 26.96 -33.95 8.80
N ALA A 58 27.57 -32.78 8.70
CA ALA A 58 28.45 -32.24 9.74
C ALA A 58 27.64 -31.77 10.96
N LEU A 59 26.47 -31.17 10.77
CA LEU A 59 25.53 -30.86 11.83
C LEU A 59 25.03 -32.11 12.54
N LYS A 60 24.65 -33.16 11.79
CA LYS A 60 24.19 -34.45 12.35
C LYS A 60 25.27 -35.14 13.17
N ASN A 61 26.52 -35.03 12.78
CA ASN A 61 27.67 -35.63 13.45
C ASN A 61 28.23 -34.77 14.61
N GLY A 62 27.59 -33.63 14.92
CA GLY A 62 28.00 -32.72 15.99
C GLY A 62 29.31 -31.98 15.76
N ILE A 63 29.82 -31.92 14.51
CA ILE A 63 31.06 -31.21 14.15
C ILE A 63 30.90 -29.70 14.31
N PHE A 64 29.67 -29.17 14.06
CA PHE A 64 29.32 -27.78 14.24
C PHE A 64 28.01 -27.63 15.00
N SER A 65 27.93 -26.62 15.87
CA SER A 65 26.66 -26.16 16.41
C SER A 65 25.92 -25.28 15.38
N PHE A 66 24.60 -25.21 15.49
CA PHE A 66 23.80 -24.36 14.62
C PHE A 66 24.20 -22.87 14.74
N GLY A 67 24.62 -22.42 15.94
CA GLY A 67 25.11 -21.07 16.19
C GLY A 67 26.42 -20.76 15.46
N GLU A 68 27.36 -21.72 15.46
CA GLU A 68 28.62 -21.60 14.74
C GLU A 68 28.41 -21.56 13.23
N LEU A 69 27.52 -22.41 12.72
CA LEU A 69 27.13 -22.38 11.31
C LEU A 69 26.58 -21.02 10.90
N LEU A 70 25.71 -20.43 11.71
CA LEU A 70 25.15 -19.09 11.48
C LEU A 70 26.24 -18.00 11.49
N SER A 71 27.18 -18.04 12.45
CA SER A 71 28.24 -17.04 12.57
C SER A 71 29.25 -17.13 11.42
N TRP A 72 29.57 -18.34 11.00
CA TRP A 72 30.46 -18.61 9.86
C TRP A 72 29.82 -18.16 8.54
N GLN A 73 28.53 -18.32 8.45
CA GLN A 73 27.72 -17.95 7.31
C GLN A 73 27.72 -16.43 7.02
N TRP A 74 27.68 -15.59 8.05
CA TRP A 74 27.79 -14.13 7.84
C TRP A 74 29.14 -13.73 7.28
N LYS A 75 30.22 -14.40 7.65
CA LYS A 75 31.57 -14.15 7.13
C LYS A 75 31.73 -14.67 5.70
N GLY A 76 31.25 -15.89 5.41
CA GLY A 76 31.33 -16.52 4.09
C GLY A 76 30.36 -15.91 3.05
N MET A 77 29.23 -15.35 3.50
CA MET A 77 28.23 -14.78 2.62
C MET A 77 28.77 -13.63 1.77
N ILE A 78 29.70 -12.84 2.30
CA ILE A 78 30.30 -11.71 1.58
C ILE A 78 31.33 -12.20 0.55
N THR A 79 32.06 -13.28 0.82
CA THR A 79 33.11 -13.79 -0.05
C THR A 79 32.61 -14.79 -1.12
N ASP A 80 31.74 -15.73 -0.72
CA ASP A 80 31.31 -16.83 -1.59
C ASP A 80 30.09 -16.48 -2.45
N HIS A 81 29.34 -15.43 -2.07
CA HIS A 81 28.10 -15.03 -2.75
C HIS A 81 28.10 -13.57 -3.22
N VAL A 82 29.28 -13.00 -3.52
CA VAL A 82 29.41 -11.61 -4.01
C VAL A 82 28.48 -11.33 -5.19
N LEU A 83 28.40 -12.26 -6.14
CA LEU A 83 27.52 -12.12 -7.30
C LEU A 83 26.05 -12.07 -6.88
N LEU A 84 25.63 -12.92 -5.95
CA LEU A 84 24.27 -12.99 -5.43
C LEU A 84 23.91 -11.74 -4.64
N ALA A 85 24.84 -11.24 -3.82
CA ALA A 85 24.69 -9.98 -3.09
C ALA A 85 24.60 -8.78 -4.05
N ALA A 86 25.41 -8.75 -5.10
CA ALA A 86 25.36 -7.71 -6.12
C ALA A 86 24.02 -7.69 -6.86
N VAL A 87 23.51 -8.84 -7.29
CA VAL A 87 22.17 -8.96 -7.91
C VAL A 87 21.09 -8.47 -6.96
N PHE A 88 21.20 -8.81 -5.67
CA PHE A 88 20.23 -8.38 -4.67
C PHE A 88 20.24 -6.86 -4.45
N VAL A 89 21.43 -6.25 -4.40
CA VAL A 89 21.58 -4.78 -4.32
C VAL A 89 20.97 -4.12 -5.56
N LEU A 90 21.24 -4.66 -6.76
CA LEU A 90 20.65 -4.15 -8.00
C LEU A 90 19.10 -4.23 -7.98
N LEU A 91 18.53 -5.31 -7.46
CA LEU A 91 17.08 -5.44 -7.30
C LEU A 91 16.51 -4.37 -6.34
N ILE A 92 17.17 -4.12 -5.21
CA ILE A 92 16.77 -3.06 -4.28
C ILE A 92 16.80 -1.70 -4.96
N VAL A 93 17.87 -1.38 -5.67
CA VAL A 93 18.02 -0.13 -6.43
C VAL A 93 16.93 0.00 -7.49
N TYR A 94 16.68 -1.06 -8.25
CA TYR A 94 15.61 -1.11 -9.24
C TYR A 94 14.23 -0.84 -8.62
N PHE A 95 13.91 -1.51 -7.52
CA PHE A 95 12.66 -1.28 -6.80
C PHE A 95 12.54 0.14 -6.23
N ALA A 96 13.64 0.70 -5.69
CA ALA A 96 13.69 2.07 -5.21
C ALA A 96 13.38 3.06 -6.34
N LEU A 97 14.06 2.91 -7.47
CA LEU A 97 13.83 3.73 -8.67
C LEU A 97 12.38 3.58 -9.17
N PHE A 98 11.87 2.36 -9.23
CA PHE A 98 10.48 2.11 -9.63
C PHE A 98 9.48 2.82 -8.72
N CYS A 99 9.66 2.76 -7.40
CA CYS A 99 8.80 3.44 -6.41
C CYS A 99 8.90 4.97 -6.50
N LEU A 100 10.04 5.52 -6.92
CA LEU A 100 10.24 6.96 -7.14
C LEU A 100 9.67 7.43 -8.48
N ILE A 101 9.84 6.65 -9.54
CA ILE A 101 9.42 7.01 -10.91
C ILE A 101 7.90 6.86 -11.09
N ARG A 102 7.32 5.81 -10.51
CA ARG A 102 5.88 5.52 -10.67
C ARG A 102 4.95 6.67 -10.25
N PRO A 103 5.13 7.32 -9.09
CA PRO A 103 4.31 8.47 -8.72
C PRO A 103 4.42 9.63 -9.72
N ASN A 104 5.62 9.87 -10.27
CA ASN A 104 5.83 10.93 -11.24
C ASN A 104 5.11 10.67 -12.57
N ARG A 105 5.11 9.42 -13.06
CA ARG A 105 4.37 9.03 -14.27
C ARG A 105 2.85 9.17 -14.08
N LEU A 106 2.33 8.69 -12.95
CA LEU A 106 0.90 8.83 -12.61
C LEU A 106 0.50 10.30 -12.50
N THR A 107 1.34 11.11 -11.86
CA THR A 107 1.12 12.55 -11.72
C THR A 107 1.13 13.26 -13.06
N LYS A 108 2.04 12.89 -13.97
CA LYS A 108 2.10 13.45 -15.33
C LYS A 108 0.80 13.15 -16.08
N ARG A 109 0.33 11.91 -16.03
CA ARG A 109 -0.94 11.49 -16.65
C ARG A 109 -2.15 12.21 -16.04
N MET A 110 -2.19 12.37 -14.71
CA MET A 110 -3.24 13.15 -14.05
C MET A 110 -3.21 14.63 -14.46
N ARG A 111 -2.03 15.24 -14.58
CA ARG A 111 -1.89 16.63 -15.02
C ARG A 111 -2.37 16.84 -16.48
N GLU A 112 -2.16 15.85 -17.33
CA GLU A 112 -2.65 15.85 -18.71
C GLU A 112 -4.19 15.71 -18.78
N LEU A 113 -4.77 14.84 -17.93
CA LEU A 113 -6.21 14.58 -17.90
C LEU A 113 -7.01 15.61 -17.09
N SER A 114 -6.41 16.21 -16.08
CA SER A 114 -7.10 17.11 -15.14
C SER A 114 -6.12 18.14 -14.58
N PRO A 115 -5.72 19.15 -15.35
CA PRO A 115 -4.73 20.15 -14.93
C PRO A 115 -5.17 20.94 -13.69
N GLN A 116 -6.47 21.15 -13.50
CA GLN A 116 -7.06 21.82 -12.33
C GLN A 116 -7.29 20.88 -11.12
N GLY A 117 -6.98 19.59 -11.25
CA GLY A 117 -7.29 18.56 -10.26
C GLY A 117 -8.61 17.86 -10.56
N SER A 118 -9.02 16.97 -9.66
CA SER A 118 -10.27 16.21 -9.75
C SER A 118 -11.19 16.63 -8.62
N HIS A 119 -12.43 16.94 -8.92
CA HIS A 119 -13.45 17.17 -7.91
C HIS A 119 -13.89 15.80 -7.39
N LEU A 120 -13.77 15.59 -6.07
CA LEU A 120 -14.14 14.34 -5.42
C LEU A 120 -15.28 14.61 -4.45
N SER A 121 -16.26 13.70 -4.41
CA SER A 121 -17.25 13.68 -3.35
C SER A 121 -17.34 12.29 -2.72
N TYR A 122 -17.62 12.28 -1.43
CA TYR A 122 -17.83 11.08 -0.63
C TYR A 122 -19.13 11.23 0.14
N ASP A 123 -20.13 10.43 -0.24
CA ASP A 123 -21.46 10.44 0.34
C ASP A 123 -21.66 9.14 1.14
N PHE A 124 -21.69 9.27 2.46
CA PHE A 124 -21.88 8.15 3.36
C PHE A 124 -23.39 8.01 3.68
N TYR A 125 -23.97 6.94 3.18
CA TYR A 125 -25.35 6.55 3.49
C TYR A 125 -25.40 5.48 4.57
N GLU A 126 -26.59 5.00 4.88
CA GLU A 126 -26.75 3.94 5.90
C GLU A 126 -26.13 2.60 5.51
N GLU A 127 -26.21 2.23 4.22
CA GLU A 127 -25.83 0.90 3.72
C GLU A 127 -24.61 0.93 2.78
N GLU A 128 -24.32 2.11 2.20
CA GLU A 128 -23.27 2.26 1.19
C GLU A 128 -22.52 3.57 1.30
N LEU A 129 -21.34 3.58 0.73
CA LEU A 129 -20.51 4.75 0.46
C LEU A 129 -20.51 4.97 -1.05
N ILE A 130 -20.97 6.13 -1.47
CA ILE A 130 -20.89 6.59 -2.86
C ILE A 130 -19.68 7.50 -3.01
N VAL A 131 -18.83 7.19 -3.96
CA VAL A 131 -17.64 7.99 -4.28
C VAL A 131 -17.78 8.48 -5.70
N SER A 132 -17.86 9.78 -5.88
CA SER A 132 -17.90 10.41 -7.19
C SER A 132 -16.59 11.15 -7.45
N ALA A 133 -16.11 11.02 -8.67
CA ALA A 133 -14.92 11.72 -9.16
C ALA A 133 -15.27 12.38 -10.48
N GLU A 134 -15.15 13.69 -10.52
CA GLU A 134 -15.35 14.49 -11.72
C GLU A 134 -14.03 15.09 -12.17
N ASN A 135 -13.70 14.87 -13.43
CA ASN A 135 -12.49 15.40 -14.06
C ASN A 135 -12.81 15.86 -15.48
N ALA A 136 -11.81 16.40 -16.19
CA ALA A 136 -12.00 16.91 -17.55
C ALA A 136 -12.46 15.85 -18.57
N SER A 137 -12.29 14.56 -18.27
CA SER A 137 -12.71 13.45 -19.15
C SER A 137 -14.11 12.90 -18.83
N GLY A 138 -14.75 13.37 -17.76
CA GLY A 138 -16.09 12.94 -17.35
C GLY A 138 -16.23 12.75 -15.85
N ALA A 139 -17.42 12.30 -15.45
CA ALA A 139 -17.76 11.96 -14.09
C ALA A 139 -17.86 10.42 -13.93
N GLU A 140 -17.21 9.89 -12.91
CA GLU A 140 -17.32 8.49 -12.52
C GLU A 140 -17.91 8.40 -11.13
N THR A 141 -18.85 7.46 -10.93
CA THR A 141 -19.45 7.19 -9.62
C THR A 141 -19.28 5.73 -9.27
N LEU A 142 -18.83 5.50 -8.06
CA LEU A 142 -18.59 4.16 -7.52
C LEU A 142 -19.45 3.94 -6.28
N HIS A 143 -20.31 2.93 -6.32
CA HIS A 143 -21.14 2.49 -5.21
C HIS A 143 -20.46 1.36 -4.44
N LEU A 144 -20.27 1.52 -3.14
CA LEU A 144 -19.57 0.59 -2.27
C LEU A 144 -20.45 0.22 -1.06
N ARG A 145 -21.08 -0.94 -1.09
CA ARG A 145 -21.87 -1.43 0.06
C ARG A 145 -20.95 -1.79 1.21
N TYR A 146 -21.29 -1.38 2.44
CA TYR A 146 -20.48 -1.71 3.62
C TYR A 146 -20.39 -3.21 3.89
N ALA A 147 -21.43 -3.98 3.55
CA ALA A 147 -21.43 -5.43 3.66
C ALA A 147 -20.33 -6.11 2.82
N ASP A 148 -19.93 -5.48 1.70
CA ASP A 148 -18.88 -5.98 0.82
C ASP A 148 -17.49 -5.49 1.19
N MET A 149 -17.38 -4.55 2.13
CA MET A 149 -16.11 -4.00 2.56
C MET A 149 -15.41 -4.93 3.57
N LYS A 150 -14.07 -4.93 3.51
CA LYS A 150 -13.27 -5.60 4.52
C LYS A 150 -13.23 -4.77 5.79
N PRO A 151 -13.35 -5.41 6.98
CA PRO A 151 -13.32 -4.69 8.26
C PRO A 151 -11.98 -3.98 8.53
N ARG A 152 -10.91 -4.40 7.87
CA ARG A 152 -9.59 -3.76 7.98
C ARG A 152 -9.45 -2.62 6.97
N ARG A 153 -9.57 -1.40 7.46
CA ARG A 153 -9.13 -0.21 6.73
C ARG A 153 -7.61 0.00 6.89
N ARG A 154 -7.00 0.62 5.90
CA ARG A 154 -5.63 1.14 6.01
C ARG A 154 -5.69 2.65 6.06
N GLU A 155 -5.09 3.21 7.09
CA GLU A 155 -5.03 4.64 7.25
C GLU A 155 -3.59 5.14 7.15
N THR A 156 -3.43 6.28 6.49
CA THR A 156 -2.17 7.01 6.35
C THR A 156 -2.38 8.47 6.76
N ARG A 157 -1.32 9.25 6.75
CA ARG A 157 -1.45 10.71 6.92
C ARG A 157 -2.25 11.36 5.78
N ALA A 158 -2.22 10.80 4.57
CA ALA A 158 -2.80 11.38 3.39
C ALA A 158 -4.21 10.85 3.05
N TYR A 159 -4.53 9.61 3.41
CA TYR A 159 -5.80 8.98 3.03
C TYR A 159 -6.23 7.86 3.98
N ILE A 160 -7.53 7.55 3.96
CA ILE A 160 -8.13 6.33 4.50
C ILE A 160 -8.44 5.40 3.32
N SER A 161 -7.89 4.20 3.29
CA SER A 161 -8.17 3.23 2.23
C SER A 161 -9.09 2.14 2.74
N VAL A 162 -10.20 1.97 2.04
CA VAL A 162 -11.19 0.91 2.26
C VAL A 162 -11.09 -0.07 1.10
N ARG A 163 -11.17 -1.37 1.37
CA ARG A 163 -11.11 -2.43 0.35
C ARG A 163 -12.36 -3.28 0.39
N THR A 164 -12.86 -3.63 -0.78
CA THR A 164 -13.92 -4.62 -0.90
C THR A 164 -13.36 -6.05 -0.88
N ARG A 165 -14.23 -7.03 -0.67
CA ARG A 165 -13.88 -8.46 -0.74
C ARG A 165 -13.39 -8.85 -2.14
N GLN A 166 -13.88 -8.21 -3.18
CA GLN A 166 -13.49 -8.40 -4.59
C GLN A 166 -12.14 -7.74 -4.96
N LYS A 167 -11.34 -7.29 -3.98
CA LYS A 167 -10.05 -6.60 -4.12
C LYS A 167 -10.11 -5.19 -4.70
N ASN A 168 -11.26 -4.69 -5.09
CA ASN A 168 -11.45 -3.29 -5.41
C ASN A 168 -11.34 -2.46 -4.13
N GLY A 169 -10.95 -1.21 -4.23
CA GLY A 169 -10.84 -0.35 -3.06
C GLY A 169 -10.82 1.10 -3.45
N VAL A 170 -11.21 1.93 -2.52
CA VAL A 170 -11.21 3.37 -2.66
C VAL A 170 -10.28 4.00 -1.62
N SER A 171 -9.71 5.13 -1.97
CA SER A 171 -8.91 5.95 -1.06
C SER A 171 -9.62 7.27 -0.82
N LEU A 172 -10.01 7.50 0.41
CA LEU A 172 -10.63 8.74 0.86
C LEU A 172 -9.50 9.71 1.23
N PHE A 173 -9.29 10.74 0.45
CA PHE A 173 -8.18 11.67 0.62
C PHE A 173 -8.48 12.69 1.72
N LYS A 174 -7.64 12.74 2.74
CA LYS A 174 -7.79 13.65 3.89
C LYS A 174 -7.55 15.12 3.54
N ALA A 175 -6.89 15.37 2.42
CA ALA A 175 -6.60 16.73 1.96
C ALA A 175 -7.85 17.54 1.61
N ILE A 176 -8.99 16.87 1.36
CA ILE A 176 -10.29 17.50 1.07
C ILE A 176 -11.26 17.40 2.27
N MET A 177 -10.80 16.99 3.44
CA MET A 177 -11.60 16.77 4.64
C MET A 177 -11.15 17.68 5.78
N THR A 178 -12.10 18.14 6.57
CA THR A 178 -11.80 18.75 7.87
C THR A 178 -11.43 17.66 8.91
N PRO A 179 -10.76 18.01 10.02
CA PRO A 179 -10.48 17.05 11.09
C PRO A 179 -11.74 16.37 11.63
N GLU A 180 -12.82 17.10 11.77
CA GLU A 180 -14.12 16.57 12.21
C GLU A 180 -14.71 15.57 11.21
N GLN A 181 -14.66 15.90 9.92
CA GLN A 181 -15.10 14.99 8.86
C GLN A 181 -14.28 13.69 8.82
N ILE A 182 -12.97 13.76 9.12
CA ILE A 182 -12.11 12.57 9.22
C ILE A 182 -12.57 11.67 10.37
N GLU A 183 -12.86 12.25 11.55
CA GLU A 183 -13.33 11.47 12.69
C GLU A 183 -14.72 10.86 12.44
N ASN A 184 -15.64 11.62 11.86
CA ASN A 184 -16.98 11.13 11.50
C ASN A 184 -16.91 10.00 10.47
N ALA A 185 -16.07 10.15 9.42
CA ALA A 185 -15.86 9.10 8.42
C ALA A 185 -15.28 7.82 9.06
N ARG A 186 -14.35 7.95 10.02
CA ARG A 186 -13.83 6.82 10.79
C ARG A 186 -14.92 6.12 11.59
N ALA A 187 -15.71 6.88 12.32
CA ALA A 187 -16.78 6.35 13.15
C ALA A 187 -17.81 5.57 12.31
N ILE A 188 -18.23 6.12 11.17
CA ILE A 188 -19.16 5.46 10.26
C ILE A 188 -18.55 4.16 9.72
N LEU A 189 -17.31 4.19 9.22
CA LEU A 189 -16.64 3.00 8.69
C LEU A 189 -16.45 1.92 9.76
N ASP A 190 -16.09 2.29 11.00
CA ASP A 190 -15.94 1.33 12.10
C ASP A 190 -17.27 0.72 12.55
N ALA A 191 -18.34 1.51 12.51
CA ALA A 191 -19.68 1.03 12.89
C ALA A 191 -20.29 0.10 11.82
N ARG A 192 -20.06 0.40 10.54
CA ARG A 192 -20.77 -0.25 9.42
C ARG A 192 -19.96 -1.38 8.75
N CYS A 193 -18.61 -1.31 8.71
CA CYS A 193 -17.77 -2.39 8.18
C CYS A 193 -17.52 -3.47 9.25
N LYS A 194 -18.55 -4.05 9.81
CA LYS A 194 -18.43 -5.13 10.81
C LYS A 194 -17.99 -6.45 10.17
N LYS A 195 -17.32 -7.28 11.00
CA LYS A 195 -16.85 -8.63 10.67
C LYS A 195 -17.96 -9.56 10.20
#